data_c1e3df0978e8802d781d48c64bb89fd7
#
_entry.id   c1e3df0978e8802d781d48c64bb89fd7
#
_cell.length_a   1.000
_cell.length_b   1.000
_cell.length_c   1.000
_cell.angle_alpha   90.00
_cell.angle_beta   90.00
_cell.angle_gamma   90.00
#
_symmetry.space_group_name_H-M   'P 1'
#
loop_
_entity.id
_entity.type
_entity.pdbx_description
1 polymer ?
#
loop_
_entity_poly.entity_id
_entity_poly.type
_entity_poly.pdbx_seq_one_letter_code
_entity_poly.pdbx_strand_id
1 'polypeptide(L)'
;GIYHTFVQDNQSMSTKGVLRGLHFQKNFPQTKLVRVIKGRVFDVAVDLRKGSPTYGKWFGVELTEENKKQFLIPRGFAHGFLVLSDTAEFCYKCDNFYHPNDEGGLAWNDPSIGIVWPEVVGEYRGSADSQGYFMKDGSALNLSEKDKRWGLLIQESRQ
;
A
#
# COMPACT_ATOMS: atom_id res chain seq x y z
N GLY A 1 7.66 18.23 13.52
CA GLY A 1 8.77 17.70 12.75
C GLY A 1 8.81 16.19 12.73
N ILE A 2 9.69 15.65 11.89
CA ILE A 2 9.91 14.21 11.76
C ILE A 2 11.15 13.87 12.58
N TYR A 3 10.99 13.00 13.61
CA TYR A 3 12.04 12.64 14.55
C TYR A 3 12.49 11.18 14.39
N HIS A 4 12.43 10.64 13.17
CA HIS A 4 12.85 9.28 12.88
C HIS A 4 14.25 9.27 12.29
N THR A 5 15.04 8.24 12.65
CA THR A 5 16.31 7.95 11.99
C THR A 5 16.06 6.98 10.86
N PHE A 6 16.20 7.44 9.63
CA PHE A 6 16.03 6.60 8.45
C PHE A 6 17.33 5.87 8.14
N VAL A 7 17.23 4.56 7.95
CA VAL A 7 18.38 3.66 7.73
C VAL A 7 18.38 3.01 6.36
N GLN A 8 17.28 3.13 5.61
CA GLN A 8 17.13 2.54 4.28
C GLN A 8 16.38 3.48 3.35
N ASP A 9 16.90 3.60 2.12
CA ASP A 9 16.25 4.29 1.01
C ASP A 9 15.89 3.28 -0.08
N ASN A 10 14.72 3.46 -0.70
CA ASN A 10 14.26 2.62 -1.80
C ASN A 10 13.74 3.51 -2.93
N GLN A 11 14.01 3.10 -4.16
CA GLN A 11 13.49 3.74 -5.35
C GLN A 11 13.09 2.68 -6.36
N SER A 12 11.92 2.83 -6.96
CA SER A 12 11.42 1.91 -7.98
C SER A 12 10.63 2.67 -9.04
N MET A 13 10.53 2.08 -10.22
CA MET A 13 9.69 2.54 -11.30
C MET A 13 8.64 1.48 -11.58
N SER A 14 7.41 1.91 -11.83
CA SER A 14 6.29 1.03 -12.16
C SER A 14 5.41 1.67 -13.23
N THR A 15 4.59 0.85 -13.85
CA THR A 15 3.68 1.24 -14.92
C THR A 15 2.23 1.31 -14.44
N LYS A 16 1.35 1.95 -15.22
CA LYS A 16 -0.07 2.11 -14.89
C LYS A 16 -0.71 0.76 -14.54
N GLY A 17 -1.53 0.78 -13.49
CA GLY A 17 -2.27 -0.39 -13.04
C GLY A 17 -1.50 -1.29 -12.09
N VAL A 18 -0.21 -1.07 -11.88
CA VAL A 18 0.54 -1.81 -10.86
C VAL A 18 0.01 -1.41 -9.48
N LEU A 19 -0.48 -2.40 -8.74
CA LEU A 19 -0.91 -2.27 -7.36
C LEU A 19 -0.05 -3.19 -6.50
N ARG A 20 0.56 -2.64 -5.45
CA ARG A 20 1.38 -3.40 -4.50
C ARG A 20 0.84 -3.23 -3.10
N GLY A 21 0.79 -4.31 -2.33
CA GLY A 21 0.39 -4.28 -0.94
C GLY A 21 -0.77 -5.21 -0.60
N LEU A 22 -1.35 -5.07 0.51
CA LEU A 22 -0.93 -4.17 1.60
C LEU A 22 0.11 -4.88 2.47
N HIS A 23 1.26 -4.26 2.69
CA HIS A 23 2.39 -4.89 3.37
C HIS A 23 2.70 -4.26 4.73
N PHE A 24 3.21 -5.09 5.65
CA PHE A 24 3.81 -4.65 6.92
C PHE A 24 4.87 -5.66 7.35
N GLN A 25 5.71 -5.28 8.30
CA GLN A 25 6.63 -6.20 8.98
C GLN A 25 6.16 -6.43 10.42
N LYS A 26 6.14 -7.69 10.85
CA LYS A 26 5.53 -8.10 12.13
C LYS A 26 6.41 -7.77 13.33
N ASN A 27 7.68 -8.20 13.30
CA ASN A 27 8.64 -8.05 14.40
C ASN A 27 9.60 -6.89 14.19
N PHE A 28 9.79 -6.46 12.96
CA PHE A 28 10.64 -5.33 12.58
C PHE A 28 9.83 -4.25 11.86
N PRO A 29 8.81 -3.68 12.52
CA PRO A 29 7.94 -2.70 11.86
C PRO A 29 8.73 -1.48 11.40
N GLN A 30 8.27 -0.90 10.29
CA GLN A 30 8.93 0.25 9.66
C GLN A 30 8.02 1.46 9.66
N THR A 31 8.56 2.62 10.03
CA THR A 31 8.01 3.91 9.64
C THR A 31 8.55 4.24 8.26
N LYS A 32 7.68 4.66 7.35
CA LYS A 32 8.04 4.98 5.97
C LYS A 32 7.72 6.43 5.66
N LEU A 33 8.62 7.09 4.97
CA LEU A 33 8.38 8.40 4.37
C LEU A 33 8.39 8.24 2.85
N VAL A 34 7.24 8.45 2.24
CA VAL A 34 6.95 8.09 0.86
C VAL A 34 6.78 9.34 0.01
N ARG A 35 7.34 9.35 -1.19
CA ARG A 35 7.14 10.40 -2.18
C ARG A 35 7.21 9.87 -3.61
N VAL A 36 6.64 10.61 -4.55
CA VAL A 36 6.69 10.34 -5.98
C VAL A 36 7.55 11.41 -6.66
N ILE A 37 8.59 10.97 -7.37
CA ILE A 37 9.49 11.87 -8.13
C ILE A 37 8.92 12.17 -9.51
N LYS A 38 8.29 11.15 -10.12
CA LYS A 38 7.73 11.24 -11.47
C LYS A 38 6.41 10.50 -11.52
N GLY A 39 5.42 11.11 -12.18
CA GLY A 39 4.12 10.49 -12.37
C GLY A 39 3.18 10.70 -11.19
N ARG A 40 2.23 9.77 -11.03
CA ARG A 40 1.12 9.89 -10.10
C ARG A 40 0.77 8.52 -9.50
N VAL A 41 0.66 8.48 -8.19
CA VAL A 41 0.38 7.27 -7.40
C VAL A 41 -0.69 7.57 -6.38
N PHE A 42 -1.61 6.64 -6.14
CA PHE A 42 -2.49 6.65 -4.97
C PHE A 42 -1.89 5.76 -3.90
N ASP A 43 -1.52 6.35 -2.77
CA ASP A 43 -0.84 5.68 -1.66
C ASP A 43 -1.80 5.48 -0.50
N VAL A 44 -1.79 4.28 0.10
CA VAL A 44 -2.75 3.88 1.13
C VAL A 44 -2.03 3.33 2.36
N ALA A 45 -2.48 3.76 3.52
CA ALA A 45 -2.06 3.25 4.82
C ALA A 45 -3.29 2.75 5.59
N VAL A 46 -3.19 1.58 6.20
CA VAL A 46 -4.24 0.98 7.03
C VAL A 46 -3.72 0.80 8.44
N ASP A 47 -4.42 1.35 9.42
CA ASP A 47 -4.03 1.23 10.83
C ASP A 47 -4.27 -0.19 11.35
N LEU A 48 -3.20 -0.87 11.75
CA LEU A 48 -3.25 -2.21 12.34
C LEU A 48 -2.81 -2.23 13.81
N ARG A 49 -2.69 -1.07 14.43
CA ARG A 49 -2.29 -0.98 15.84
C ARG A 49 -3.45 -1.41 16.73
N LYS A 50 -3.27 -2.50 17.48
CA LYS A 50 -4.28 -2.99 18.43
C LYS A 50 -4.56 -1.94 19.50
N GLY A 51 -5.85 -1.67 19.75
CA GLY A 51 -6.27 -0.65 20.70
C GLY A 51 -6.31 0.78 20.15
N SER A 52 -5.86 1.01 18.92
CA SER A 52 -5.99 2.32 18.28
C SER A 52 -7.46 2.64 17.98
N PRO A 53 -7.91 3.89 18.20
CA PRO A 53 -9.27 4.28 17.83
C PRO A 53 -9.52 4.24 16.31
N THR A 54 -8.46 4.18 15.50
CA THR A 54 -8.54 4.07 14.03
C THR A 54 -8.16 2.69 13.51
N TYR A 55 -8.10 1.67 14.38
CA TYR A 55 -7.79 0.31 13.96
C TYR A 55 -8.71 -0.16 12.82
N GLY A 56 -8.11 -0.69 11.76
CA GLY A 56 -8.82 -1.17 10.57
C GLY A 56 -9.27 -0.07 9.61
N LYS A 57 -9.04 1.19 9.93
CA LYS A 57 -9.36 2.31 9.04
C LYS A 57 -8.21 2.60 8.10
N TRP A 58 -8.55 3.09 6.90
CA TRP A 58 -7.58 3.41 5.88
C TRP A 58 -7.50 4.91 5.62
N PHE A 59 -6.33 5.34 5.15
CA PHE A 59 -6.05 6.70 4.72
C PHE A 59 -5.40 6.63 3.35
N GLY A 60 -5.92 7.38 2.39
CA GLY A 60 -5.38 7.43 1.05
C GLY A 60 -5.00 8.84 0.64
N VAL A 61 -3.93 8.98 -0.10
CA VAL A 61 -3.44 10.25 -0.62
C VAL A 61 -2.88 10.08 -2.02
N GLU A 62 -3.15 11.03 -2.88
CA GLU A 62 -2.52 11.08 -4.19
C GLU A 62 -1.18 11.81 -4.08
N LEU A 63 -0.12 11.12 -4.50
CA LEU A 63 1.24 11.64 -4.54
C LEU A 63 1.66 11.84 -5.99
N THR A 64 2.09 13.06 -6.33
CA THR A 64 2.48 13.42 -7.69
C THR A 64 3.78 14.21 -7.71
N GLU A 65 4.42 14.26 -8.88
CA GLU A 65 5.59 15.13 -9.08
C GLU A 65 5.22 16.61 -8.94
N GLU A 66 3.98 16.98 -9.27
CA GLU A 66 3.49 18.36 -9.20
C GLU A 66 3.17 18.79 -7.77
N ASN A 67 2.41 17.94 -7.02
CA ASN A 67 1.96 18.31 -5.67
C ASN A 67 3.08 18.19 -4.63
N LYS A 68 4.12 17.41 -4.92
CA LYS A 68 5.31 17.22 -4.07
C LYS A 68 4.98 16.79 -2.64
N LYS A 69 3.83 16.18 -2.44
CA LYS A 69 3.41 15.66 -1.13
C LYS A 69 4.29 14.51 -0.72
N GLN A 70 4.58 14.44 0.57
CA GLN A 70 5.22 13.29 1.20
C GLN A 70 4.25 12.70 2.21
N PHE A 71 4.24 11.37 2.32
CA PHE A 71 3.34 10.65 3.20
C PHE A 71 4.14 9.89 4.25
N LEU A 72 3.98 10.29 5.52
CA LEU A 72 4.59 9.60 6.64
C LEU A 72 3.66 8.52 7.16
N ILE A 73 4.09 7.28 7.07
CA ILE A 73 3.33 6.09 7.51
C ILE A 73 4.00 5.54 8.75
N PRO A 74 3.37 5.66 9.93
CA PRO A 74 3.96 5.17 11.18
C PRO A 74 4.09 3.64 11.21
N ARG A 75 4.89 3.14 12.13
CA ARG A 75 4.94 1.71 12.47
C ARG A 75 3.53 1.23 12.86
N GLY A 76 3.23 -0.02 12.52
CA GLY A 76 1.92 -0.62 12.82
C GLY A 76 0.85 -0.37 11.77
N PHE A 77 1.21 0.25 10.63
CA PHE A 77 0.32 0.41 9.48
C PHE A 77 0.71 -0.57 8.37
N ALA A 78 -0.29 -1.10 7.67
CA ALA A 78 -0.08 -1.74 6.38
C ALA A 78 -0.03 -0.67 5.29
N HIS A 79 0.77 -0.90 4.26
CA HIS A 79 1.05 0.07 3.21
C HIS A 79 0.86 -0.54 1.82
N GLY A 80 0.25 0.19 0.92
CA GLY A 80 0.13 -0.18 -0.47
C GLY A 80 -0.02 1.03 -1.37
N PHE A 81 0.09 0.82 -2.68
CA PHE A 81 -0.06 1.90 -3.66
C PHE A 81 -0.56 1.38 -5.01
N LEU A 82 -1.16 2.29 -5.76
CA LEU A 82 -1.63 2.06 -7.13
C LEU A 82 -1.05 3.13 -8.05
N VAL A 83 -0.42 2.71 -9.14
CA VAL A 83 0.12 3.62 -10.16
C VAL A 83 -1.01 4.09 -11.09
N LEU A 84 -1.21 5.40 -11.17
CA LEU A 84 -2.28 6.04 -11.93
C LEU A 84 -1.82 6.66 -13.25
N SER A 85 -0.52 6.97 -13.40
CA SER A 85 0.08 7.48 -14.63
C SER A 85 0.71 6.36 -15.45
N ASP A 86 1.09 6.65 -16.69
CA ASP A 86 1.73 5.64 -17.56
C ASP A 86 2.96 5.02 -16.91
N THR A 87 3.77 5.86 -16.26
CA THR A 87 4.89 5.44 -15.42
C THR A 87 4.92 6.28 -14.15
N ALA A 88 5.47 5.72 -13.08
CA ALA A 88 5.73 6.47 -11.85
C ALA A 88 7.05 6.02 -11.24
N GLU A 89 7.83 7.00 -10.77
CA GLU A 89 9.01 6.76 -9.95
C GLU A 89 8.66 7.06 -8.50
N PHE A 90 8.86 6.07 -7.66
CA PHE A 90 8.42 6.04 -6.28
C PHE A 90 9.61 5.86 -5.36
N CYS A 91 9.71 6.73 -4.34
CA CYS A 91 10.80 6.70 -3.37
C CYS A 91 10.23 6.62 -1.96
N TYR A 92 10.89 5.83 -1.12
CA TYR A 92 10.56 5.87 0.31
C TYR A 92 11.78 5.59 1.19
N LYS A 93 11.77 6.23 2.36
CA LYS A 93 12.75 6.03 3.41
C LYS A 93 12.12 5.19 4.51
N CYS A 94 12.89 4.28 5.09
CA CYS A 94 12.46 3.44 6.19
C CYS A 94 13.35 3.63 7.42
N ASP A 95 12.74 3.61 8.60
CA ASP A 95 13.48 3.69 9.87
C ASP A 95 13.93 2.32 10.38
N ASN A 96 13.66 1.25 9.64
CA ASN A 96 14.13 -0.09 9.92
C ASN A 96 14.39 -0.81 8.61
N PHE A 97 15.23 -1.86 8.65
CA PHE A 97 15.61 -2.61 7.47
C PHE A 97 14.50 -3.55 6.99
N TYR A 98 14.50 -3.84 5.69
CA TYR A 98 13.60 -4.80 5.10
C TYR A 98 13.98 -6.23 5.50
N HIS A 99 13.01 -6.95 6.06
CA HIS A 99 13.14 -8.35 6.46
C HIS A 99 12.09 -9.17 5.69
N PRO A 100 12.44 -9.79 4.55
CA PRO A 100 11.45 -10.51 3.73
C PRO A 100 10.75 -11.66 4.47
N ASN A 101 11.42 -12.30 5.41
CA ASN A 101 10.82 -13.38 6.22
C ASN A 101 9.89 -12.88 7.34
N ASP A 102 9.87 -11.58 7.58
CA ASP A 102 9.02 -10.94 8.59
C ASP A 102 7.78 -10.28 7.99
N GLU A 103 7.64 -10.32 6.68
CA GLU A 103 6.57 -9.62 5.96
C GLU A 103 5.22 -10.29 6.19
N GLY A 104 4.23 -9.48 6.48
CA GLY A 104 2.82 -9.82 6.47
C GLY A 104 2.06 -8.94 5.50
N GLY A 105 0.81 -9.26 5.27
CA GLY A 105 0.00 -8.48 4.35
C GLY A 105 -1.49 -8.69 4.51
N LEU A 106 -2.25 -7.82 3.86
CA LEU A 106 -3.70 -7.85 3.78
C LEU A 106 -4.12 -7.74 2.31
N ALA A 107 -5.26 -8.34 1.99
CA ALA A 107 -5.86 -8.22 0.67
C ALA A 107 -6.20 -6.76 0.37
N TRP A 108 -5.76 -6.26 -0.76
CA TRP A 108 -5.97 -4.88 -1.21
C TRP A 108 -7.46 -4.50 -1.31
N ASN A 109 -8.31 -5.48 -1.56
CA ASN A 109 -9.76 -5.31 -1.73
C ASN A 109 -10.57 -5.90 -0.58
N ASP A 110 -9.99 -6.00 0.61
CA ASP A 110 -10.70 -6.48 1.80
C ASP A 110 -11.94 -5.62 2.05
N PRO A 111 -13.16 -6.18 1.97
CA PRO A 111 -14.37 -5.41 2.15
C PRO A 111 -14.57 -4.89 3.56
N SER A 112 -13.94 -5.49 4.58
CA SER A 112 -13.99 -4.99 5.95
C SER A 112 -13.18 -3.71 6.15
N ILE A 113 -12.16 -3.48 5.30
CA ILE A 113 -11.39 -2.24 5.28
C ILE A 113 -12.08 -1.22 4.37
N GLY A 114 -12.53 -1.66 3.19
CA GLY A 114 -13.33 -0.86 2.28
C GLY A 114 -12.56 0.24 1.55
N ILE A 115 -11.29 0.00 1.21
CA ILE A 115 -10.50 0.98 0.45
C ILE A 115 -11.16 1.27 -0.89
N VAL A 116 -11.34 2.55 -1.19
CA VAL A 116 -11.82 3.01 -2.51
C VAL A 116 -10.59 3.36 -3.34
N TRP A 117 -10.22 2.47 -4.24
CA TRP A 117 -9.10 2.68 -5.15
C TRP A 117 -9.56 3.49 -6.36
N PRO A 118 -8.97 4.66 -6.62
CA PRO A 118 -9.38 5.47 -7.76
C PRO A 118 -9.07 4.76 -9.09
N GLU A 119 -9.95 4.92 -10.04
CA GLU A 119 -9.81 4.39 -11.40
C GLU A 119 -9.79 2.86 -11.51
N VAL A 120 -10.10 2.14 -10.43
CA VAL A 120 -10.30 0.68 -10.47
C VAL A 120 -11.78 0.37 -10.59
N VAL A 121 -12.13 -0.51 -11.52
CA VAL A 121 -13.48 -1.00 -11.74
C VAL A 121 -13.53 -2.51 -11.58
N GLY A 122 -14.65 -3.04 -11.09
CA GLY A 122 -14.87 -4.44 -10.81
C GLY A 122 -15.71 -4.64 -9.56
N GLU A 123 -16.02 -5.89 -9.25
CA GLU A 123 -16.76 -6.24 -8.04
C GLU A 123 -15.80 -6.59 -6.90
N TYR A 124 -15.92 -5.88 -5.79
CA TYR A 124 -15.14 -6.15 -4.59
C TYR A 124 -15.67 -7.42 -3.90
N ARG A 125 -15.03 -8.55 -4.16
CA ARG A 125 -15.47 -9.86 -3.64
C ARG A 125 -14.62 -10.39 -2.48
N GLY A 126 -13.70 -9.60 -1.95
CA GLY A 126 -12.86 -10.01 -0.83
C GLY A 126 -11.80 -11.06 -1.18
N SER A 127 -11.44 -11.18 -2.43
CA SER A 127 -10.34 -12.02 -2.91
C SER A 127 -9.14 -11.14 -3.24
N ALA A 128 -7.95 -11.56 -2.85
CA ALA A 128 -6.73 -10.86 -3.23
C ALA A 128 -6.41 -10.99 -4.73
N ASP A 129 -7.05 -11.94 -5.41
CA ASP A 129 -6.92 -12.10 -6.86
C ASP A 129 -7.49 -10.88 -7.60
N SER A 130 -6.79 -10.42 -8.63
CA SER A 130 -7.23 -9.30 -9.47
C SER A 130 -8.24 -9.70 -10.55
N GLN A 131 -8.67 -10.94 -10.56
CA GLN A 131 -9.66 -11.44 -11.56
C GLN A 131 -10.94 -10.61 -11.51
N GLY A 132 -11.35 -10.09 -12.68
CA GLY A 132 -12.56 -9.25 -12.79
C GLY A 132 -12.36 -7.79 -12.43
N TYR A 133 -11.13 -7.37 -12.12
CA TYR A 133 -10.78 -5.98 -11.87
C TYR A 133 -9.88 -5.44 -12.97
N PHE A 134 -10.09 -4.19 -13.33
CA PHE A 134 -9.28 -3.48 -14.32
C PHE A 134 -9.37 -1.98 -14.11
N MET A 135 -8.49 -1.23 -14.77
CA MET A 135 -8.52 0.23 -14.72
C MET A 135 -9.67 0.76 -15.60
N LYS A 136 -10.20 1.94 -15.27
CA LYS A 136 -11.28 2.56 -16.04
C LYS A 136 -10.99 2.72 -17.53
N ASP A 137 -9.73 2.92 -17.89
CA ASP A 137 -9.31 3.02 -19.30
C ASP A 137 -9.19 1.68 -20.01
N GLY A 138 -9.53 0.57 -19.33
CA GLY A 138 -9.44 -0.78 -19.86
C GLY A 138 -8.09 -1.45 -19.68
N SER A 139 -7.09 -0.75 -19.17
CA SER A 139 -5.78 -1.36 -18.88
C SER A 139 -5.86 -2.31 -17.68
N ALA A 140 -4.90 -3.25 -17.63
CA ALA A 140 -4.89 -4.28 -16.60
C ALA A 140 -4.56 -3.72 -15.22
N LEU A 141 -5.17 -4.31 -14.20
CA LEU A 141 -4.74 -4.16 -12.81
C LEU A 141 -3.74 -5.28 -12.50
N ASN A 142 -2.51 -4.92 -12.16
CA ASN A 142 -1.41 -5.87 -12.00
C ASN A 142 -0.96 -5.98 -10.55
N LEU A 143 -1.18 -7.17 -9.96
CA LEU A 143 -0.64 -7.53 -8.65
C LEU A 143 0.47 -8.57 -8.83
N SER A 144 1.46 -8.55 -7.94
CA SER A 144 2.43 -9.64 -7.82
C SER A 144 1.73 -10.92 -7.34
N GLU A 145 2.33 -12.09 -7.61
CA GLU A 145 1.77 -13.36 -7.13
C GLU A 145 1.65 -13.40 -5.60
N LYS A 146 2.61 -12.79 -4.91
CA LYS A 146 2.58 -12.63 -3.46
C LYS A 146 1.36 -11.82 -3.00
N ASP A 147 1.07 -10.71 -3.65
CA ASP A 147 -0.01 -9.80 -3.27
C ASP A 147 -1.41 -10.35 -3.58
N LYS A 148 -1.51 -11.33 -4.45
CA LYS A 148 -2.75 -12.07 -4.71
C LYS A 148 -3.14 -13.05 -3.60
N ARG A 149 -2.24 -13.32 -2.67
CA ARG A 149 -2.39 -14.39 -1.67
C ARG A 149 -2.68 -13.90 -0.26
N TRP A 150 -2.65 -12.60 -0.02
CA TRP A 150 -2.91 -12.05 1.31
C TRP A 150 -4.36 -12.29 1.76
N GLY A 151 -4.52 -12.61 3.03
CA GLY A 151 -5.83 -12.83 3.64
C GLY A 151 -6.54 -11.55 4.06
N LEU A 152 -7.72 -11.71 4.63
CA LEU A 152 -8.54 -10.61 5.12
C LEU A 152 -8.16 -10.27 6.57
N LEU A 153 -8.44 -9.04 6.99
CA LEU A 153 -8.13 -8.53 8.33
C LEU A 153 -8.77 -9.39 9.45
N ILE A 154 -10.00 -9.86 9.24
CA ILE A 154 -10.72 -10.70 10.23
C ILE A 154 -10.00 -12.02 10.45
N GLN A 155 -9.33 -12.59 9.45
CA GLN A 155 -8.57 -13.83 9.57
C GLN A 155 -7.26 -13.60 10.33
N GLU A 156 -6.61 -12.47 10.12
CA GLU A 156 -5.37 -12.09 10.82
C GLU A 156 -5.61 -11.87 12.33
N SER A 157 -6.76 -11.35 12.73
CA SER A 157 -7.08 -11.09 14.13
C SER A 157 -7.37 -12.35 14.96
N ARG A 158 -7.50 -13.53 14.33
CA ARG A 158 -7.74 -14.82 14.98
C ARG A 158 -6.47 -15.66 15.20
N GLN A 159 -5.35 -15.17 14.71
CA GLN A 159 -4.02 -15.77 14.92
C GLN A 159 -3.27 -15.00 16.02
#